data_808f059731b8fe15c9ec0125aa0e7703
#
_entry.id   808f059731b8fe15c9ec0125aa0e7703
#
_cell.length_a   1.000
_cell.length_b   1.000
_cell.length_c   1.000
_cell.angle_alpha   90.00
_cell.angle_beta   90.00
_cell.angle_gamma   90.00
#
_symmetry.space_group_name_H-M   'P 1'
#
loop_
_entity.id
_entity.type
_entity.pdbx_description
1 polymer ?
#
loop_
_entity_poly.entity_id
_entity_poly.type
_entity_poly.pdbx_seq_one_letter_code
_entity_poly.pdbx_strand_id
1 'polypeptide(L)'
;MKSIDIICLGRAAVDFYGQQIGSSLENMGSFAKYLGGSSANIAYGCSKLGLSSAMLTRVGNEHMGRFVRNELESVGVDTSHVITDKERLTGLVVLGIQDKETFPLIFYRKDCADMAISEKDFSKEFIASSRALLITGTHFSSDKTYQTSMKAIEYAKESDTQVIVDIDYRPVLWGLTELGDGESRFVASDDVSQHLQTILPHCDVIVGTEEEIHIAGGSEDTIAALSKIRELSNSIIVLKLGPLGCTVITSDIPNSIDDFNVVKGNPVDILNVLGACDAFMSGFLRGYLRGESLEKSANYANASGALVVSRHGCAPAIPGENELLYYIENAANIPDPTSDITLNHLHRVSFRSKEEQEIFGFAFDHRKQLADLAEMYGEGLSKITELKKLFIRSVENTIEKLNIPEKNIGVLIDDTYGEDALNSIAEKAWWIGRPVELPGSRPLKFEGQQSIGSKLQSWPLSHVVKCLFYYHPDDSDELKTKQEQKVKELYFACIQSGHQLLLEVIPPSEYEMDEEIIPTVLKRFYDLEIKPDWWKLPALKDKSWVQVSDVINSYDPHCQGVLLLGLSAPIDTVRESFSVAAKYNICKGFTVGRTIFYEPAKLWMQ
;
A
#
# COMPACT_ATOMS: atom_id res chain seq x y z
N MET A 1 30.49 6.58 -1.29
CA MET A 1 29.26 7.38 -1.53
C MET A 1 28.22 6.87 -0.55
N LYS A 2 27.41 7.74 0.05
CA LYS A 2 26.30 7.35 0.92
C LYS A 2 25.24 6.67 0.06
N SER A 3 24.86 5.44 0.43
CA SER A 3 23.94 4.59 -0.36
C SER A 3 22.47 4.76 0.05
N ILE A 4 22.23 5.31 1.23
CA ILE A 4 20.91 5.54 1.81
C ILE A 4 20.66 7.04 1.86
N ASP A 5 19.48 7.51 1.42
CA ASP A 5 19.13 8.92 1.54
C ASP A 5 18.76 9.27 2.99
N ILE A 6 18.01 8.39 3.67
CA ILE A 6 17.56 8.63 5.04
C ILE A 6 17.44 7.36 5.86
N ILE A 7 17.95 7.40 7.10
CA ILE A 7 17.64 6.43 8.16
C ILE A 7 16.62 7.06 9.09
N CYS A 8 15.49 6.39 9.33
CA CYS A 8 14.48 6.80 10.30
C CYS A 8 14.64 5.96 11.58
N LEU A 9 15.06 6.62 12.66
CA LEU A 9 15.18 6.00 13.98
C LEU A 9 13.94 6.31 14.81
N GLY A 10 13.28 5.28 15.33
CA GLY A 10 12.21 5.52 16.27
C GLY A 10 11.11 4.47 16.29
N ARG A 11 9.91 4.93 16.54
CA ARG A 11 8.73 4.11 16.78
C ARG A 11 8.24 3.40 15.51
N ALA A 12 7.99 2.09 15.67
CA ALA A 12 7.24 1.27 14.72
C ALA A 12 6.16 0.50 15.48
N ALA A 13 4.95 0.50 14.98
CA ALA A 13 3.78 -0.07 15.62
C ALA A 13 2.78 -0.59 14.60
N VAL A 14 1.69 -1.20 15.07
CA VAL A 14 0.53 -1.51 14.27
C VAL A 14 -0.62 -0.62 14.72
N ASP A 15 -1.23 0.08 13.78
CA ASP A 15 -2.38 0.93 14.01
C ASP A 15 -3.66 0.20 13.59
N PHE A 16 -4.64 0.13 14.51
CA PHE A 16 -5.98 -0.37 14.28
C PHE A 16 -6.96 0.80 14.15
N TYR A 17 -7.31 1.13 12.92
CA TYR A 17 -8.26 2.20 12.58
C TYR A 17 -9.68 1.69 12.55
N GLY A 18 -10.56 2.24 13.37
CA GLY A 18 -11.98 1.93 13.35
C GLY A 18 -12.62 2.20 11.98
N GLN A 19 -13.40 1.26 11.49
CA GLN A 19 -14.04 1.38 10.18
C GLN A 19 -15.43 2.04 10.22
N GLN A 20 -16.04 2.15 11.39
CA GLN A 20 -17.32 2.83 11.58
C GLN A 20 -17.10 4.29 11.92
N ILE A 21 -16.93 5.14 10.89
CA ILE A 21 -16.79 6.59 11.05
C ILE A 21 -18.06 7.16 11.67
N GLY A 22 -17.91 8.05 12.65
CA GLY A 22 -19.02 8.63 13.40
C GLY A 22 -19.42 7.85 14.64
N SER A 23 -18.73 6.74 14.96
CA SER A 23 -18.96 5.96 16.17
C SER A 23 -17.92 6.25 17.25
N SER A 24 -18.30 6.12 18.52
CA SER A 24 -17.34 6.09 19.62
C SER A 24 -16.49 4.81 19.55
N LEU A 25 -15.26 4.86 20.07
CA LEU A 25 -14.28 3.78 19.93
C LEU A 25 -14.77 2.45 20.50
N GLU A 26 -15.49 2.46 21.64
CA GLU A 26 -16.06 1.30 22.30
C GLU A 26 -17.21 0.65 21.51
N ASN A 27 -17.83 1.37 20.58
CA ASN A 27 -18.93 0.88 19.76
C ASN A 27 -18.48 0.47 18.33
N MET A 28 -17.19 0.57 18.03
CA MET A 28 -16.64 0.14 16.74
C MET A 28 -16.57 -1.38 16.66
N GLY A 29 -17.20 -1.96 15.65
CA GLY A 29 -17.30 -3.41 15.44
C GLY A 29 -16.19 -4.01 14.60
N SER A 30 -15.42 -3.19 13.87
CA SER A 30 -14.32 -3.65 13.01
C SER A 30 -13.23 -2.60 12.84
N PHE A 31 -12.00 -3.08 12.61
CA PHE A 31 -10.81 -2.26 12.47
C PHE A 31 -10.00 -2.67 11.26
N ALA A 32 -9.51 -1.68 10.50
CA ALA A 32 -8.48 -1.89 9.50
C ALA A 32 -7.09 -1.83 10.16
N LYS A 33 -6.22 -2.74 9.77
CA LYS A 33 -4.87 -2.86 10.30
C LYS A 33 -3.87 -2.20 9.36
N TYR A 34 -3.08 -1.25 9.87
CA TYR A 34 -2.09 -0.51 9.10
C TYR A 34 -0.74 -0.46 9.82
N LEU A 35 0.32 -0.15 9.05
CA LEU A 35 1.60 0.27 9.61
C LEU A 35 1.38 1.57 10.40
N GLY A 36 1.96 1.65 11.58
CA GLY A 36 1.94 2.80 12.46
C GLY A 36 3.30 3.11 13.05
N GLY A 37 3.35 4.23 13.78
CA GLY A 37 4.59 4.77 14.33
C GLY A 37 5.19 5.83 13.42
N SER A 38 5.40 7.05 13.95
CA SER A 38 5.82 8.20 13.16
C SER A 38 7.08 7.94 12.33
N SER A 39 8.14 7.39 12.94
CA SER A 39 9.38 7.09 12.21
C SER A 39 9.18 6.03 11.12
N ALA A 40 8.38 4.99 11.38
CA ALA A 40 8.07 3.96 10.39
C ALA A 40 7.20 4.51 9.24
N ASN A 41 6.21 5.35 9.55
CA ASN A 41 5.40 6.03 8.54
C ASN A 41 6.24 6.95 7.64
N ILE A 42 7.19 7.69 8.22
CA ILE A 42 8.09 8.57 7.46
C ILE A 42 9.04 7.74 6.58
N ALA A 43 9.62 6.65 7.10
CA ALA A 43 10.45 5.75 6.30
C ALA A 43 9.68 5.17 5.10
N TYR A 44 8.46 4.70 5.37
CA TYR A 44 7.51 4.21 4.38
C TYR A 44 7.19 5.27 3.33
N GLY A 45 6.82 6.48 3.76
CA GLY A 45 6.48 7.58 2.86
C GLY A 45 7.67 8.06 2.02
N CYS A 46 8.86 8.17 2.59
CA CYS A 46 10.09 8.52 1.87
C CYS A 46 10.37 7.52 0.75
N SER A 47 10.24 6.22 1.02
CA SER A 47 10.40 5.18 0.00
C SER A 47 9.37 5.29 -1.10
N LYS A 48 8.08 5.51 -0.74
CA LYS A 48 7.00 5.75 -1.70
C LYS A 48 7.26 6.94 -2.61
N LEU A 49 7.93 7.96 -2.11
CA LEU A 49 8.31 9.16 -2.84
C LEU A 49 9.67 9.06 -3.54
N GLY A 50 10.22 7.85 -3.62
CA GLY A 50 11.41 7.52 -4.42
C GLY A 50 12.74 7.86 -3.77
N LEU A 51 12.81 7.98 -2.43
CA LEU A 51 14.04 8.04 -1.67
C LEU A 51 14.47 6.63 -1.24
N SER A 52 15.78 6.40 -1.16
CA SER A 52 16.32 5.22 -0.49
C SER A 52 16.22 5.40 1.02
N SER A 53 15.27 4.73 1.67
CA SER A 53 15.05 4.84 3.11
C SER A 53 15.38 3.54 3.85
N ALA A 54 15.82 3.66 5.10
CA ALA A 54 16.02 2.55 6.01
C ALA A 54 15.33 2.81 7.35
N MET A 55 14.83 1.74 7.98
CA MET A 55 14.21 1.82 9.30
C MET A 55 15.13 1.23 10.37
N LEU A 56 15.38 2.01 11.44
CA LEU A 56 16.11 1.58 12.62
C LEU A 56 15.16 1.52 13.81
N THR A 57 14.78 0.31 14.22
CA THR A 57 13.82 0.05 15.30
C THR A 57 13.88 -1.39 15.78
N ARG A 58 13.04 -1.73 16.76
CA ARG A 58 12.76 -3.12 17.16
C ARG A 58 11.27 -3.44 16.99
N VAL A 59 10.99 -4.69 16.62
CA VAL A 59 9.64 -5.27 16.56
C VAL A 59 9.63 -6.62 17.27
N GLY A 60 8.48 -7.07 17.75
CA GLY A 60 8.34 -8.36 18.41
C GLY A 60 8.55 -9.55 17.47
N ASN A 61 8.89 -10.72 18.05
CA ASN A 61 8.97 -11.97 17.30
C ASN A 61 7.58 -12.64 17.16
N GLU A 62 6.59 -11.89 16.71
CA GLU A 62 5.22 -12.35 16.56
C GLU A 62 4.58 -11.77 15.26
N HIS A 63 3.31 -12.07 15.02
CA HIS A 63 2.64 -11.73 13.75
C HIS A 63 2.60 -10.23 13.44
N MET A 64 2.47 -9.37 14.46
CA MET A 64 2.42 -7.92 14.25
C MET A 64 3.82 -7.37 13.92
N GLY A 65 4.89 -7.93 14.53
CA GLY A 65 6.27 -7.58 14.17
C GLY A 65 6.62 -7.99 12.74
N ARG A 66 6.18 -9.18 12.31
CA ARG A 66 6.33 -9.60 10.90
C ARG A 66 5.53 -8.73 9.95
N PHE A 67 4.31 -8.35 10.35
CA PHE A 67 3.48 -7.43 9.55
C PHE A 67 4.20 -6.09 9.34
N VAL A 68 4.71 -5.45 10.40
CA VAL A 68 5.45 -4.18 10.29
C VAL A 68 6.63 -4.30 9.33
N ARG A 69 7.40 -5.38 9.43
CA ARG A 69 8.54 -5.63 8.53
C ARG A 69 8.08 -5.79 7.08
N ASN A 70 7.08 -6.62 6.84
CA ASN A 70 6.57 -6.88 5.49
C ASN A 70 6.00 -5.61 4.83
N GLU A 71 5.29 -4.77 5.60
CA GLU A 71 4.78 -3.49 5.08
C GLU A 71 5.91 -2.55 4.66
N LEU A 72 6.96 -2.43 5.48
CA LEU A 72 8.13 -1.63 5.15
C LEU A 72 8.85 -2.16 3.89
N GLU A 73 9.07 -3.47 3.83
CA GLU A 73 9.71 -4.14 2.69
C GLU A 73 8.88 -4.01 1.41
N SER A 74 7.55 -4.03 1.51
CA SER A 74 6.64 -3.94 0.36
C SER A 74 6.81 -2.67 -0.47
N VAL A 75 7.30 -1.60 0.15
CA VAL A 75 7.57 -0.32 -0.51
C VAL A 75 9.07 -0.06 -0.73
N GLY A 76 9.94 -1.02 -0.38
CA GLY A 76 11.38 -0.94 -0.61
C GLY A 76 12.18 -0.26 0.50
N VAL A 77 11.66 -0.15 1.72
CA VAL A 77 12.43 0.30 2.89
C VAL A 77 13.44 -0.78 3.28
N ASP A 78 14.69 -0.40 3.51
CA ASP A 78 15.69 -1.30 4.07
C ASP A 78 15.34 -1.64 5.54
N THR A 79 15.03 -2.90 5.79
CA THR A 79 14.66 -3.45 7.11
C THR A 79 15.79 -4.20 7.80
N SER A 80 17.04 -4.13 7.30
CA SER A 80 18.20 -4.83 7.86
C SER A 80 18.46 -4.47 9.34
N HIS A 81 18.03 -3.28 9.77
CA HIS A 81 18.11 -2.78 11.15
C HIS A 81 16.75 -2.69 11.85
N VAL A 82 15.75 -3.40 11.36
CA VAL A 82 14.52 -3.70 12.11
C VAL A 82 14.78 -4.95 12.94
N ILE A 83 15.24 -4.79 14.17
CA ILE A 83 15.69 -5.86 15.03
C ILE A 83 14.48 -6.63 15.59
N THR A 84 14.57 -7.97 15.62
CA THR A 84 13.53 -8.81 16.21
C THR A 84 13.77 -8.99 17.71
N ASP A 85 12.88 -8.48 18.54
CA ASP A 85 12.88 -8.68 19.99
C ASP A 85 12.14 -9.97 20.33
N LYS A 86 12.79 -10.85 21.13
CA LYS A 86 12.23 -12.16 21.51
C LYS A 86 11.43 -12.11 22.81
N GLU A 87 11.52 -11.02 23.56
CA GLU A 87 10.94 -10.87 24.89
C GLU A 87 9.75 -9.92 24.91
N ARG A 88 9.65 -9.02 23.92
CA ARG A 88 8.66 -7.96 23.87
C ARG A 88 7.78 -8.07 22.64
N LEU A 89 6.53 -7.63 22.77
CA LEU A 89 5.60 -7.51 21.66
C LEU A 89 5.78 -6.19 20.91
N THR A 90 5.30 -6.17 19.68
CA THR A 90 5.18 -4.95 18.88
C THR A 90 4.13 -4.03 19.50
N GLY A 91 4.39 -2.72 19.53
CA GLY A 91 3.43 -1.72 19.99
C GLY A 91 2.18 -1.67 19.12
N LEU A 92 1.04 -1.41 19.75
CA LEU A 92 -0.25 -1.27 19.07
C LEU A 92 -0.84 0.09 19.37
N VAL A 93 -1.57 0.64 18.42
CA VAL A 93 -2.41 1.82 18.59
C VAL A 93 -3.82 1.48 18.13
N VAL A 94 -4.81 1.78 18.96
CA VAL A 94 -6.23 1.61 18.61
C VAL A 94 -6.85 2.99 18.51
N LEU A 95 -7.52 3.28 17.42
CA LEU A 95 -8.03 4.62 17.17
C LEU A 95 -9.33 4.59 16.36
N GLY A 96 -10.08 5.67 16.52
CA GLY A 96 -11.34 5.91 15.82
C GLY A 96 -11.37 7.26 15.14
N ILE A 97 -12.33 7.42 14.24
CA ILE A 97 -12.71 8.71 13.64
C ILE A 97 -14.15 8.95 14.04
N GLN A 98 -14.36 9.79 15.05
CA GLN A 98 -15.69 10.11 15.55
C GLN A 98 -16.32 11.25 14.75
N ASP A 99 -15.55 12.30 14.52
CA ASP A 99 -15.92 13.43 13.66
C ASP A 99 -14.66 14.11 13.08
N LYS A 100 -14.78 15.31 12.50
CA LYS A 100 -13.67 16.06 11.90
C LYS A 100 -12.65 16.60 12.93
N GLU A 101 -12.97 16.56 14.22
CA GLU A 101 -12.16 17.11 15.30
C GLU A 101 -11.78 16.07 16.37
N THR A 102 -12.56 14.99 16.47
CA THR A 102 -12.45 13.98 17.55
C THR A 102 -11.91 12.66 17.02
N PHE A 103 -10.72 12.29 17.46
CA PHE A 103 -10.00 11.10 17.02
C PHE A 103 -9.54 10.29 18.25
N PRO A 104 -10.43 9.54 18.94
CA PRO A 104 -10.07 8.76 20.11
C PRO A 104 -8.94 7.78 19.81
N LEU A 105 -7.92 7.78 20.69
CA LEU A 105 -6.65 7.15 20.40
C LEU A 105 -6.04 6.58 21.69
N ILE A 106 -5.69 5.28 21.68
CA ILE A 106 -5.07 4.59 22.81
C ILE A 106 -3.76 3.95 22.36
N PHE A 107 -2.67 4.25 23.08
CA PHE A 107 -1.36 3.65 22.84
C PHE A 107 -1.13 2.45 23.76
N TYR A 108 -1.05 1.25 23.20
CA TYR A 108 -0.59 0.05 23.87
C TYR A 108 0.92 -0.11 23.65
N ARG A 109 1.72 0.76 24.28
CA ARG A 109 3.18 0.86 24.04
C ARG A 109 4.03 0.59 25.28
N LYS A 110 3.45 0.26 26.41
CA LYS A 110 4.21 0.03 27.64
C LYS A 110 5.14 -1.18 27.48
N ASP A 111 6.46 -0.98 27.62
CA ASP A 111 7.51 -1.99 27.47
C ASP A 111 7.45 -2.79 26.15
N CYS A 112 7.05 -2.14 25.06
CA CYS A 112 7.06 -2.76 23.74
C CYS A 112 8.46 -2.82 23.13
N ALA A 113 8.58 -3.58 22.04
CA ALA A 113 9.88 -3.88 21.41
C ALA A 113 10.65 -2.61 20.99
N ASP A 114 9.97 -1.61 20.40
CA ASP A 114 10.59 -0.34 19.98
C ASP A 114 11.19 0.46 21.14
N MET A 115 10.66 0.31 22.37
CA MET A 115 11.23 0.90 23.60
C MET A 115 12.53 0.23 24.04
N ALA A 116 12.82 -0.95 23.52
CA ALA A 116 13.99 -1.74 23.89
C ALA A 116 15.22 -1.50 23.01
N ILE A 117 15.09 -0.68 21.95
CA ILE A 117 16.21 -0.34 21.08
C ILE A 117 17.40 0.20 21.88
N SER A 118 18.61 -0.11 21.44
CA SER A 118 19.84 0.24 22.12
C SER A 118 20.97 0.54 21.13
N GLU A 119 22.05 1.14 21.61
CA GLU A 119 23.26 1.42 20.84
C GLU A 119 23.90 0.17 20.20
N LYS A 120 23.54 -1.04 20.67
CA LYS A 120 24.02 -2.32 20.12
C LYS A 120 23.31 -2.75 18.84
N ASP A 121 22.24 -2.07 18.49
CA ASP A 121 21.38 -2.43 17.35
C ASP A 121 21.82 -1.78 16.05
N PHE A 122 22.82 -0.89 16.09
CA PHE A 122 23.40 -0.22 14.93
C PHE A 122 24.87 0.09 15.13
N SER A 123 25.56 0.33 14.04
CA SER A 123 26.96 0.75 14.05
C SER A 123 27.14 2.16 13.51
N LYS A 124 28.32 2.73 13.74
CA LYS A 124 28.70 4.02 13.15
C LYS A 124 28.68 3.96 11.61
N GLU A 125 29.14 2.85 11.05
CA GLU A 125 29.18 2.63 9.59
C GLU A 125 27.78 2.64 8.99
N PHE A 126 26.78 2.06 9.67
CA PHE A 126 25.40 2.11 9.23
C PHE A 126 24.88 3.55 9.21
N ILE A 127 25.06 4.30 10.29
CA ILE A 127 24.62 5.72 10.33
C ILE A 127 25.36 6.52 9.24
N ALA A 128 26.66 6.31 9.07
CA ALA A 128 27.51 6.98 8.08
C ALA A 128 27.12 6.65 6.62
N SER A 129 26.42 5.54 6.38
CA SER A 129 25.97 5.15 5.05
C SER A 129 24.80 6.01 4.53
N SER A 130 24.18 6.83 5.39
CA SER A 130 23.05 7.67 5.04
C SER A 130 23.42 9.14 4.87
N ARG A 131 22.62 9.88 4.08
CA ARG A 131 22.74 11.34 3.94
C ARG A 131 22.12 12.06 5.12
N ALA A 132 21.04 11.50 5.68
CA ALA A 132 20.34 12.04 6.84
C ALA A 132 19.92 10.95 7.82
N LEU A 133 19.87 11.31 9.10
CA LEU A 133 19.27 10.58 10.21
C LEU A 133 18.07 11.36 10.69
N LEU A 134 16.89 10.77 10.60
CA LEU A 134 15.66 11.36 11.17
C LEU A 134 15.31 10.66 12.48
N ILE A 135 14.95 11.45 13.49
CA ILE A 135 14.46 10.99 14.78
C ILE A 135 13.17 11.74 15.10
N THR A 136 12.15 11.03 15.59
CA THR A 136 10.90 11.65 16.04
C THR A 136 10.92 11.84 17.57
N GLY A 137 10.35 12.93 18.06
CA GLY A 137 10.44 13.33 19.47
C GLY A 137 9.84 12.35 20.46
N THR A 138 8.87 11.53 20.03
CA THR A 138 8.35 10.43 20.86
C THR A 138 9.45 9.42 21.25
N HIS A 139 10.58 9.40 20.54
CA HIS A 139 11.71 8.51 20.84
C HIS A 139 12.67 9.11 21.89
N PHE A 140 12.48 10.37 22.27
CA PHE A 140 13.21 11.00 23.37
C PHE A 140 12.49 10.88 24.73
N SER A 141 11.28 10.30 24.77
CA SER A 141 10.39 10.29 25.94
C SER A 141 10.81 9.30 27.06
N SER A 142 11.85 8.50 26.88
CA SER A 142 12.41 7.65 27.95
C SER A 142 13.93 7.73 27.95
N ASP A 143 14.54 7.55 29.12
CA ASP A 143 16.01 7.60 29.29
C ASP A 143 16.73 6.67 28.30
N LYS A 144 16.22 5.45 28.12
CA LYS A 144 16.87 4.46 27.28
C LYS A 144 16.84 4.84 25.79
N THR A 145 15.67 5.23 25.28
CA THR A 145 15.52 5.63 23.88
C THR A 145 16.21 6.97 23.61
N TYR A 146 16.23 7.88 24.61
CA TYR A 146 17.00 9.11 24.55
C TYR A 146 18.51 8.84 24.41
N GLN A 147 19.11 8.01 25.29
CA GLN A 147 20.53 7.68 25.22
C GLN A 147 20.88 7.04 23.87
N THR A 148 20.03 6.12 23.40
CA THR A 148 20.20 5.48 22.09
C THR A 148 20.17 6.49 20.94
N SER A 149 19.23 7.44 20.99
CA SER A 149 19.09 8.50 20.00
C SER A 149 20.29 9.45 20.01
N MET A 150 20.77 9.84 21.19
CA MET A 150 21.95 10.70 21.33
C MET A 150 23.20 10.01 20.79
N LYS A 151 23.33 8.68 20.96
CA LYS A 151 24.43 7.91 20.37
C LYS A 151 24.36 7.87 18.85
N ALA A 152 23.18 7.75 18.28
CA ALA A 152 22.99 7.82 16.83
C ALA A 152 23.31 9.23 16.27
N ILE A 153 22.93 10.28 17.01
CA ILE A 153 23.27 11.69 16.69
C ILE A 153 24.80 11.90 16.73
N GLU A 154 25.48 11.37 17.75
CA GLU A 154 26.94 11.42 17.84
C GLU A 154 27.60 10.82 16.59
N TYR A 155 27.18 9.60 16.19
CA TYR A 155 27.68 8.95 14.98
C TYR A 155 27.35 9.74 13.69
N ALA A 156 26.17 10.36 13.62
CA ALA A 156 25.77 11.19 12.49
C ALA A 156 26.69 12.42 12.35
N LYS A 157 26.95 13.14 13.45
CA LYS A 157 27.84 14.30 13.46
C LYS A 157 29.29 13.94 13.10
N GLU A 158 29.78 12.80 13.58
CA GLU A 158 31.12 12.32 13.26
C GLU A 158 31.27 11.86 11.78
N SER A 159 30.16 11.65 11.08
CA SER A 159 30.10 11.09 9.72
C SER A 159 29.55 12.05 8.67
N ASP A 160 29.37 13.33 9.01
CA ASP A 160 28.76 14.35 8.16
C ASP A 160 27.38 13.89 7.63
N THR A 161 26.59 13.24 8.51
CA THR A 161 25.20 12.85 8.27
C THR A 161 24.29 13.90 8.92
N GLN A 162 23.38 14.48 8.14
CA GLN A 162 22.46 15.50 8.64
C GLN A 162 21.53 14.93 9.70
N VAL A 163 21.27 15.66 10.76
CA VAL A 163 20.32 15.29 11.83
C VAL A 163 19.04 16.06 11.63
N ILE A 164 17.94 15.33 11.44
CA ILE A 164 16.61 15.88 11.22
C ILE A 164 15.71 15.42 12.37
N VAL A 165 15.01 16.35 13.01
CA VAL A 165 14.08 16.05 14.11
C VAL A 165 12.68 16.53 13.73
N ASP A 166 11.70 15.61 13.74
CA ASP A 166 10.28 15.96 13.88
C ASP A 166 9.94 15.94 15.38
N ILE A 167 9.47 17.05 15.90
CA ILE A 167 9.24 17.19 17.35
C ILE A 167 8.21 16.16 17.83
N ASP A 168 7.20 15.82 17.00
CA ASP A 168 6.21 14.74 17.25
C ASP A 168 5.86 14.58 18.75
N TYR A 169 5.38 15.65 19.36
CA TYR A 169 5.04 15.67 20.78
C TYR A 169 3.71 14.95 21.03
N ARG A 170 3.73 14.05 22.00
CA ARG A 170 2.55 13.31 22.46
C ARG A 170 2.58 13.24 23.99
N PRO A 171 1.79 14.08 24.71
CA PRO A 171 1.83 14.16 26.17
C PRO A 171 1.72 12.82 26.89
N VAL A 172 0.86 11.92 26.43
CA VAL A 172 0.67 10.57 26.99
C VAL A 172 1.96 9.74 26.96
N LEU A 173 2.78 9.87 25.93
CA LEU A 173 4.04 9.13 25.81
C LEU A 173 5.17 9.71 26.68
N TRP A 174 4.99 10.95 27.15
CA TRP A 174 5.84 11.60 28.13
C TRP A 174 5.32 11.43 29.56
N GLY A 175 4.20 10.73 29.75
CA GLY A 175 3.61 10.49 31.08
C GLY A 175 2.90 11.69 31.67
N LEU A 176 2.51 12.66 30.84
CA LEU A 176 1.85 13.90 31.29
C LEU A 176 0.32 13.81 31.34
N THR A 177 -0.24 12.77 30.71
CA THR A 177 -1.68 12.47 30.72
C THR A 177 -1.92 11.00 31.08
N GLU A 178 -3.17 10.64 31.33
CA GLU A 178 -3.55 9.26 31.59
C GLU A 178 -3.32 8.37 30.36
N LEU A 179 -3.05 7.08 30.55
CA LEU A 179 -2.75 6.13 29.46
C LEU A 179 -3.86 6.02 28.41
N GLY A 180 -5.10 6.32 28.77
CA GLY A 180 -6.24 6.33 27.85
C GLY A 180 -6.39 7.62 27.04
N ASP A 181 -5.67 8.68 27.39
CA ASP A 181 -5.74 9.99 26.74
C ASP A 181 -4.63 10.14 25.68
N GLY A 182 -4.81 9.50 24.55
CA GLY A 182 -3.94 9.67 23.38
C GLY A 182 -4.31 10.86 22.49
N GLU A 183 -5.46 11.49 22.74
CA GLU A 183 -5.98 12.60 21.93
C GLU A 183 -5.31 13.94 22.25
N SER A 184 -4.96 14.17 23.51
CA SER A 184 -4.32 15.42 23.95
C SER A 184 -3.04 15.68 23.14
N ARG A 185 -3.01 16.85 22.48
CA ARG A 185 -1.90 17.23 21.60
C ARG A 185 -0.86 18.09 22.30
N PHE A 186 -1.28 18.86 23.30
CA PHE A 186 -0.41 19.76 24.03
C PHE A 186 -0.72 19.74 25.53
N VAL A 187 0.33 19.60 26.32
CA VAL A 187 0.38 19.85 27.76
C VAL A 187 1.71 20.54 28.03
N ALA A 188 1.68 21.77 28.53
CA ALA A 188 2.90 22.49 28.84
C ALA A 188 3.70 21.76 29.94
N SER A 189 5.02 21.67 29.76
CA SER A 189 5.93 21.03 30.71
C SER A 189 7.34 21.59 30.54
N ASP A 190 7.81 22.28 31.57
CA ASP A 190 9.18 22.83 31.59
C ASP A 190 10.23 21.72 31.51
N ASP A 191 9.98 20.59 32.18
CA ASP A 191 10.90 19.43 32.14
C ASP A 191 11.06 18.87 30.74
N VAL A 192 9.94 18.71 30.00
CA VAL A 192 9.98 18.25 28.61
C VAL A 192 10.64 19.27 27.69
N SER A 193 10.33 20.56 27.89
CA SER A 193 10.96 21.66 27.13
C SER A 193 12.47 21.65 27.31
N GLN A 194 12.95 21.61 28.56
CA GLN A 194 14.38 21.55 28.87
C GLN A 194 15.04 20.32 28.30
N HIS A 195 14.35 19.18 28.36
CA HIS A 195 14.86 17.92 27.77
C HIS A 195 15.01 18.03 26.25
N LEU A 196 13.98 18.49 25.53
CA LEU A 196 14.04 18.71 24.08
C LEU A 196 15.12 19.74 23.70
N GLN A 197 15.30 20.80 24.50
CA GLN A 197 16.34 21.81 24.27
C GLN A 197 17.77 21.25 24.33
N THR A 198 18.00 20.12 24.98
CA THR A 198 19.32 19.45 24.93
C THR A 198 19.64 18.85 23.56
N ILE A 199 18.62 18.61 22.74
CA ILE A 199 18.74 17.95 21.42
C ILE A 199 18.90 18.97 20.30
N LEU A 200 18.19 20.10 20.40
CA LEU A 200 18.12 21.15 19.36
C LEU A 200 19.47 21.61 18.82
N PRO A 201 20.56 21.78 19.63
CA PRO A 201 21.88 22.19 19.14
C PRO A 201 22.51 21.21 18.17
N HIS A 202 22.04 19.97 18.14
CA HIS A 202 22.59 18.91 17.28
C HIS A 202 21.84 18.80 15.95
N CYS A 203 20.72 19.48 15.77
CA CYS A 203 19.86 19.37 14.61
C CYS A 203 20.33 20.25 13.44
N ASP A 204 20.16 19.74 12.21
CA ASP A 204 20.31 20.50 10.97
C ASP A 204 18.94 20.96 10.44
N VAL A 205 17.89 20.20 10.72
CA VAL A 205 16.48 20.54 10.43
C VAL A 205 15.61 20.20 11.61
N ILE A 206 14.74 21.11 12.02
CA ILE A 206 13.72 20.92 13.07
C ILE A 206 12.36 21.19 12.45
N VAL A 207 11.43 20.24 12.62
CA VAL A 207 10.08 20.33 12.07
C VAL A 207 9.06 20.17 13.20
N GLY A 208 8.01 20.98 13.20
CA GLY A 208 6.96 20.88 14.21
C GLY A 208 5.71 21.67 13.84
N THR A 209 4.57 21.32 14.46
CA THR A 209 3.38 22.17 14.52
C THR A 209 3.62 23.35 15.46
N GLU A 210 2.69 24.26 15.52
CA GLU A 210 2.79 25.40 16.43
C GLU A 210 2.90 24.94 17.90
N GLU A 211 2.06 23.98 18.34
CA GLU A 211 2.12 23.41 19.68
C GLU A 211 3.44 22.65 19.93
N GLU A 212 3.96 21.98 18.92
CA GLU A 212 5.25 21.28 19.00
C GLU A 212 6.42 22.27 19.10
N ILE A 213 6.35 23.41 18.43
CA ILE A 213 7.30 24.52 18.60
C ILE A 213 7.19 25.13 20.01
N HIS A 214 5.97 25.29 20.53
CA HIS A 214 5.74 25.80 21.89
C HIS A 214 6.43 24.93 22.94
N ILE A 215 6.25 23.60 22.87
CA ILE A 215 6.89 22.70 23.84
C ILE A 215 8.41 22.67 23.69
N ALA A 216 8.94 22.69 22.46
CA ALA A 216 10.38 22.68 22.21
C ALA A 216 11.04 24.02 22.64
N GLY A 217 10.39 25.15 22.38
CA GLY A 217 10.86 26.48 22.79
C GLY A 217 10.61 26.81 24.25
N GLY A 218 9.66 26.13 24.90
CA GLY A 218 9.26 26.39 26.29
C GLY A 218 8.45 27.68 26.47
N SER A 219 7.62 28.03 25.48
CA SER A 219 6.74 29.20 25.50
C SER A 219 5.48 28.94 24.67
N GLU A 220 4.33 29.42 25.14
CA GLU A 220 3.09 29.40 24.36
C GLU A 220 2.99 30.56 23.35
N ASP A 221 3.92 31.50 23.36
CA ASP A 221 4.09 32.50 22.33
C ASP A 221 4.99 31.95 21.23
N THR A 222 4.47 31.84 20.02
CA THR A 222 5.14 31.20 18.86
C THR A 222 6.46 31.91 18.49
N ILE A 223 6.50 33.25 18.56
CA ILE A 223 7.71 34.01 18.23
C ILE A 223 8.77 33.83 19.33
N ALA A 224 8.36 33.84 20.60
CA ALA A 224 9.27 33.59 21.73
C ALA A 224 9.82 32.16 21.67
N ALA A 225 8.97 31.15 21.38
CA ALA A 225 9.38 29.77 21.26
C ALA A 225 10.38 29.58 20.10
N LEU A 226 10.08 30.10 18.90
CA LEU A 226 10.97 30.06 17.75
C LEU A 226 12.30 30.80 18.04
N SER A 227 12.25 31.94 18.69
CA SER A 227 13.44 32.70 19.09
C SER A 227 14.33 31.88 20.02
N LYS A 228 13.71 31.17 20.99
CA LYS A 228 14.44 30.26 21.88
C LYS A 228 15.08 29.10 21.14
N ILE A 229 14.40 28.48 20.18
CA ILE A 229 14.96 27.44 19.34
C ILE A 229 16.13 27.99 18.51
N ARG A 230 15.99 29.20 17.96
CA ARG A 230 17.05 29.86 17.17
C ARG A 230 18.28 30.21 18.00
N GLU A 231 18.12 30.61 19.28
CA GLU A 231 19.22 30.81 20.19
C GLU A 231 20.04 29.53 20.42
N LEU A 232 19.40 28.37 20.40
CA LEU A 232 20.01 27.08 20.67
C LEU A 232 20.57 26.41 19.42
N SER A 233 20.02 26.73 18.23
CA SER A 233 20.34 26.03 16.99
C SER A 233 20.26 26.94 15.76
N ASN A 234 21.23 26.76 14.85
CA ASN A 234 21.23 27.37 13.51
C ASN A 234 20.49 26.53 12.47
N SER A 235 19.72 25.54 12.88
CA SER A 235 18.99 24.63 12.00
C SER A 235 17.96 25.34 11.10
N ILE A 236 17.60 24.69 10.01
CA ILE A 236 16.38 25.03 9.27
C ILE A 236 15.20 24.67 10.18
N ILE A 237 14.28 25.63 10.41
CA ILE A 237 13.06 25.39 11.17
C ILE A 237 11.89 25.35 10.19
N VAL A 238 11.11 24.28 10.22
CA VAL A 238 9.89 24.14 9.41
C VAL A 238 8.70 24.16 10.37
N LEU A 239 7.96 25.26 10.34
CA LEU A 239 6.75 25.44 11.15
C LEU A 239 5.53 25.03 10.32
N LYS A 240 4.84 23.99 10.77
CA LYS A 240 3.57 23.50 10.19
C LYS A 240 2.41 24.35 10.73
N LEU A 241 1.60 24.93 9.84
CA LEU A 241 0.47 25.82 10.14
C LEU A 241 -0.89 25.19 9.77
N GLY A 242 -0.96 23.86 9.75
CA GLY A 242 -2.16 23.12 9.38
C GLY A 242 -2.69 23.48 7.99
N PRO A 243 -3.98 23.80 7.84
CA PRO A 243 -4.58 24.13 6.53
C PRO A 243 -3.96 25.36 5.84
N LEU A 244 -3.32 26.26 6.61
CA LEU A 244 -2.65 27.44 6.05
C LEU A 244 -1.38 27.08 5.30
N GLY A 245 -0.80 25.91 5.55
CA GLY A 245 0.44 25.43 4.93
C GLY A 245 1.62 25.40 5.90
N CYS A 246 2.76 25.92 5.51
CA CYS A 246 3.95 25.94 6.35
C CYS A 246 4.88 27.12 6.02
N THR A 247 5.79 27.42 6.95
CA THR A 247 6.91 28.32 6.69
C THR A 247 8.24 27.63 6.95
N VAL A 248 9.26 27.98 6.15
CA VAL A 248 10.62 27.45 6.30
C VAL A 248 11.55 28.61 6.65
N ILE A 249 12.12 28.56 7.84
CA ILE A 249 12.89 29.64 8.45
C ILE A 249 14.38 29.23 8.44
N THR A 250 15.17 29.98 7.70
CA THR A 250 16.63 29.76 7.54
C THR A 250 17.47 30.88 8.14
N SER A 251 16.85 31.95 8.60
CA SER A 251 17.48 33.16 9.11
C SER A 251 16.90 33.53 10.48
N ASP A 252 17.07 34.78 10.89
CA ASP A 252 16.50 35.33 12.11
C ASP A 252 14.98 35.18 12.15
N ILE A 253 14.44 35.04 13.36
CA ILE A 253 13.00 34.92 13.59
C ILE A 253 12.34 36.27 13.38
N PRO A 254 11.29 36.40 12.57
CA PRO A 254 10.51 37.63 12.43
C PRO A 254 9.89 38.10 13.75
N ASN A 255 9.56 39.37 13.83
CA ASN A 255 8.92 39.94 15.04
C ASN A 255 7.40 39.62 15.11
N SER A 256 6.80 39.21 14.02
CA SER A 256 5.37 38.88 13.94
C SER A 256 5.16 37.61 13.08
N ILE A 257 4.11 36.88 13.41
CA ILE A 257 3.65 35.72 12.60
C ILE A 257 3.24 36.16 11.18
N ASP A 258 2.72 37.38 11.05
CA ASP A 258 2.30 37.93 9.75
C ASP A 258 3.47 38.20 8.79
N ASP A 259 4.69 38.27 9.32
CA ASP A 259 5.92 38.49 8.50
C ASP A 259 6.50 37.19 7.92
N PHE A 260 5.92 36.03 8.22
CA PHE A 260 6.39 34.77 7.67
C PHE A 260 6.05 34.62 6.19
N ASN A 261 7.03 34.13 5.43
CA ASN A 261 6.77 33.68 4.05
C ASN A 261 6.11 32.29 4.06
N VAL A 262 4.77 32.27 4.08
CA VAL A 262 3.99 31.03 4.15
C VAL A 262 3.85 30.43 2.76
N VAL A 263 4.31 29.19 2.61
CA VAL A 263 3.97 28.33 1.47
C VAL A 263 2.58 27.76 1.72
N LYS A 264 1.61 28.21 0.91
CA LYS A 264 0.18 27.91 1.13
C LYS A 264 -0.11 26.42 1.10
N GLY A 265 -1.00 25.98 1.98
CA GLY A 265 -1.55 24.64 2.00
C GLY A 265 -2.53 24.37 0.86
N ASN A 266 -2.88 23.10 0.70
CA ASN A 266 -3.89 22.64 -0.25
C ASN A 266 -5.19 22.38 0.52
N PRO A 267 -6.24 23.23 0.38
CA PRO A 267 -7.51 23.02 1.08
C PRO A 267 -8.20 21.75 0.59
N VAL A 268 -8.53 20.85 1.50
CA VAL A 268 -9.27 19.61 1.21
C VAL A 268 -10.26 19.33 2.34
N ASP A 269 -11.27 18.50 2.06
CA ASP A 269 -12.12 17.96 3.11
C ASP A 269 -11.33 16.98 3.99
N ILE A 270 -11.39 17.19 5.31
CA ILE A 270 -10.66 16.39 6.30
C ILE A 270 -11.53 15.21 6.72
N LEU A 271 -11.02 14.01 6.50
CA LEU A 271 -11.55 12.77 7.06
C LEU A 271 -10.84 12.41 8.37
N ASN A 272 -9.52 12.59 8.41
CA ASN A 272 -8.66 12.14 9.48
C ASN A 272 -7.37 12.98 9.53
N VAL A 273 -6.94 13.44 10.70
CA VAL A 273 -5.70 14.24 10.84
C VAL A 273 -4.49 13.39 11.21
N LEU A 274 -4.69 12.12 11.55
CA LEU A 274 -3.61 11.22 11.97
C LEU A 274 -2.73 10.85 10.77
N GLY A 275 -1.42 10.98 10.94
CA GLY A 275 -0.45 10.74 9.87
C GLY A 275 -0.17 11.92 8.93
N ALA A 276 -0.89 13.04 9.08
CA ALA A 276 -0.64 14.25 8.31
C ALA A 276 0.80 14.75 8.44
N CYS A 277 1.33 14.75 9.68
CA CYS A 277 2.70 15.17 9.97
C CYS A 277 3.72 14.24 9.33
N ASP A 278 3.49 12.92 9.37
CA ASP A 278 4.39 11.92 8.79
C ASP A 278 4.45 12.04 7.25
N ALA A 279 3.29 12.26 6.63
CA ALA A 279 3.20 12.51 5.19
C ALA A 279 3.83 13.85 4.79
N PHE A 280 3.58 14.90 5.56
CA PHE A 280 4.21 16.21 5.39
C PHE A 280 5.74 16.06 5.42
N MET A 281 6.28 15.40 6.45
CA MET A 281 7.71 15.16 6.59
C MET A 281 8.25 14.38 5.40
N SER A 282 7.59 13.32 4.96
CA SER A 282 8.00 12.52 3.80
C SER A 282 8.07 13.37 2.52
N GLY A 283 7.06 14.23 2.30
CA GLY A 283 7.02 15.16 1.16
C GLY A 283 8.12 16.21 1.22
N PHE A 284 8.36 16.79 2.41
CA PHE A 284 9.46 17.75 2.61
C PHE A 284 10.82 17.12 2.30
N LEU A 285 11.09 15.94 2.87
CA LEU A 285 12.35 15.22 2.72
C LEU A 285 12.62 14.81 1.27
N ARG A 286 11.57 14.45 0.51
CA ARG A 286 11.71 14.14 -0.91
C ARG A 286 12.34 15.29 -1.68
N GLY A 287 11.88 16.52 -1.49
CA GLY A 287 12.47 17.69 -2.14
C GLY A 287 13.83 18.05 -1.55
N TYR A 288 13.91 18.13 -0.23
CA TYR A 288 15.09 18.56 0.50
C TYR A 288 16.32 17.67 0.21
N LEU A 289 16.17 16.35 0.33
CA LEU A 289 17.27 15.40 0.10
C LEU A 289 17.63 15.24 -1.38
N ARG A 290 16.77 15.65 -2.30
CA ARG A 290 17.08 15.72 -3.73
C ARG A 290 17.75 17.05 -4.12
N GLY A 291 17.92 17.98 -3.16
CA GLY A 291 18.54 19.29 -3.40
C GLY A 291 17.64 20.27 -4.15
N GLU A 292 16.33 20.06 -4.10
CA GLU A 292 15.35 20.99 -4.64
C GLU A 292 15.19 22.21 -3.72
N SER A 293 14.56 23.29 -4.17
CA SER A 293 14.37 24.49 -3.33
C SER A 293 13.51 24.18 -2.10
N LEU A 294 13.73 24.90 -1.00
CA LEU A 294 12.94 24.75 0.23
C LEU A 294 11.45 25.04 0.00
N GLU A 295 11.13 26.01 -0.86
CA GLU A 295 9.75 26.30 -1.25
C GLU A 295 9.10 25.10 -1.95
N LYS A 296 9.83 24.48 -2.89
CA LYS A 296 9.34 23.29 -3.59
C LYS A 296 9.19 22.09 -2.64
N SER A 297 10.12 21.92 -1.70
CA SER A 297 10.04 20.90 -0.66
C SER A 297 8.82 21.11 0.25
N ALA A 298 8.52 22.36 0.61
CA ALA A 298 7.34 22.72 1.37
C ALA A 298 6.02 22.48 0.58
N ASN A 299 6.02 22.72 -0.74
CA ASN A 299 4.86 22.38 -1.59
C ASN A 299 4.58 20.86 -1.62
N TYR A 300 5.64 20.04 -1.74
CA TYR A 300 5.48 18.57 -1.65
C TYR A 300 4.95 18.15 -0.28
N ALA A 301 5.44 18.77 0.78
CA ALA A 301 5.00 18.52 2.14
C ALA A 301 3.50 18.82 2.33
N ASN A 302 3.07 20.02 1.95
CA ASN A 302 1.68 20.46 2.04
C ASN A 302 0.75 19.56 1.23
N ALA A 303 1.13 19.21 -0.02
CA ALA A 303 0.35 18.33 -0.88
C ALA A 303 0.25 16.89 -0.30
N SER A 304 1.35 16.35 0.22
CA SER A 304 1.35 15.02 0.86
C SER A 304 0.46 14.99 2.10
N GLY A 305 0.52 16.02 2.95
CA GLY A 305 -0.35 16.16 4.11
C GLY A 305 -1.83 16.25 3.72
N ALA A 306 -2.16 17.07 2.71
CA ALA A 306 -3.52 17.22 2.21
C ALA A 306 -4.12 15.90 1.70
N LEU A 307 -3.34 15.11 0.95
CA LEU A 307 -3.77 13.80 0.46
C LEU A 307 -4.05 12.83 1.61
N VAL A 308 -3.21 12.81 2.65
CA VAL A 308 -3.40 11.90 3.79
C VAL A 308 -4.61 12.28 4.62
N VAL A 309 -4.84 13.57 4.91
CA VAL A 309 -6.00 13.97 5.72
C VAL A 309 -7.34 13.72 5.04
N SER A 310 -7.37 13.56 3.72
CA SER A 310 -8.58 13.23 2.97
C SER A 310 -8.92 11.74 2.98
N ARG A 311 -8.06 10.87 3.51
CA ARG A 311 -8.15 9.41 3.39
C ARG A 311 -8.15 8.70 4.74
N HIS A 312 -8.59 7.44 4.72
CA HIS A 312 -8.55 6.55 5.88
C HIS A 312 -7.15 5.91 6.02
N GLY A 313 -6.60 5.95 7.23
CA GLY A 313 -5.28 5.41 7.52
C GLY A 313 -4.15 6.46 7.45
N CYS A 314 -2.95 6.07 7.86
CA CYS A 314 -1.73 6.90 7.78
C CYS A 314 -0.81 6.38 6.66
N ALA A 315 0.01 5.37 6.92
CA ALA A 315 0.95 4.84 5.93
C ALA A 315 0.31 4.50 4.58
N PRO A 316 -0.82 3.77 4.50
CA PRO A 316 -1.43 3.47 3.21
C PRO A 316 -1.93 4.73 2.48
N ALA A 317 -2.33 5.77 3.22
CA ALA A 317 -2.83 7.03 2.64
C ALA A 317 -1.73 7.93 2.06
N ILE A 318 -0.46 7.74 2.45
CA ILE A 318 0.67 8.51 1.91
C ILE A 318 0.78 8.29 0.40
N PRO A 319 0.87 9.37 -0.41
CA PRO A 319 0.93 9.25 -1.87
C PRO A 319 2.23 8.61 -2.37
N GLY A 320 2.18 8.05 -3.57
CA GLY A 320 3.37 7.76 -4.37
C GLY A 320 3.87 8.96 -5.14
N GLU A 321 5.08 8.87 -5.71
CA GLU A 321 5.70 9.99 -6.42
C GLU A 321 4.83 10.46 -7.59
N ASN A 322 4.36 9.56 -8.45
CA ASN A 322 3.52 9.92 -9.59
C ASN A 322 2.18 10.55 -9.17
N GLU A 323 1.60 10.04 -8.11
CA GLU A 323 0.36 10.55 -7.53
C GLU A 323 0.56 11.97 -6.97
N LEU A 324 1.64 12.17 -6.19
CA LEU A 324 1.96 13.49 -5.62
C LEU A 324 2.19 14.54 -6.72
N LEU A 325 2.94 14.21 -7.76
CA LEU A 325 3.21 15.11 -8.87
C LEU A 325 1.94 15.44 -9.64
N TYR A 326 1.12 14.44 -9.95
CA TYR A 326 -0.18 14.66 -10.59
C TYR A 326 -1.09 15.58 -9.75
N TYR A 327 -1.17 15.35 -8.44
CA TYR A 327 -1.98 16.18 -7.55
C TYR A 327 -1.49 17.63 -7.55
N ILE A 328 -0.19 17.88 -7.42
CA ILE A 328 0.38 19.24 -7.42
C ILE A 328 0.06 19.99 -8.72
N GLU A 329 0.17 19.31 -9.86
CA GLU A 329 -0.12 19.91 -11.17
C GLU A 329 -1.62 20.23 -11.36
N ASN A 330 -2.51 19.48 -10.70
CA ASN A 330 -3.94 19.54 -10.92
C ASN A 330 -4.75 20.00 -9.71
N ALA A 331 -4.12 20.31 -8.56
CA ALA A 331 -4.79 20.60 -7.29
C ALA A 331 -5.88 21.68 -7.38
N ALA A 332 -5.69 22.70 -8.23
CA ALA A 332 -6.68 23.75 -8.44
C ALA A 332 -8.01 23.22 -9.04
N ASN A 333 -7.96 22.07 -9.72
CA ASN A 333 -9.10 21.43 -10.37
C ASN A 333 -9.64 20.23 -9.59
N ILE A 334 -8.95 19.84 -8.49
CA ILE A 334 -9.28 18.66 -7.66
C ILE A 334 -9.65 19.15 -6.25
N PRO A 335 -10.87 19.65 -6.02
CA PRO A 335 -11.29 20.11 -4.70
C PRO A 335 -11.48 18.95 -3.71
N ASP A 336 -11.80 17.77 -4.20
CA ASP A 336 -11.92 16.53 -3.42
C ASP A 336 -11.03 15.43 -4.02
N PRO A 337 -9.84 15.18 -3.43
CA PRO A 337 -8.94 14.14 -3.89
C PRO A 337 -9.54 12.73 -3.88
N THR A 338 -10.54 12.47 -3.02
CA THR A 338 -11.16 11.14 -2.90
C THR A 338 -12.10 10.81 -4.04
N SER A 339 -12.60 11.81 -4.74
CA SER A 339 -13.50 11.66 -5.89
C SER A 339 -12.78 11.65 -7.25
N ASP A 340 -11.50 12.06 -7.31
CA ASP A 340 -10.75 12.05 -8.57
C ASP A 340 -10.31 10.63 -8.96
N ILE A 341 -10.80 10.16 -10.11
CA ILE A 341 -10.61 8.80 -10.60
C ILE A 341 -9.14 8.53 -10.94
N THR A 342 -8.45 9.50 -11.53
CA THR A 342 -7.03 9.34 -11.91
C THR A 342 -6.16 9.28 -10.66
N LEU A 343 -6.41 10.16 -9.70
CA LEU A 343 -5.67 10.18 -8.44
C LEU A 343 -5.86 8.87 -7.65
N ASN A 344 -7.11 8.39 -7.56
CA ASN A 344 -7.43 7.12 -6.91
C ASN A 344 -6.79 5.92 -7.63
N HIS A 345 -6.75 5.95 -8.96
CA HIS A 345 -6.05 4.91 -9.72
C HIS A 345 -4.54 4.97 -9.45
N LEU A 346 -3.89 6.12 -9.55
CA LEU A 346 -2.47 6.30 -9.25
C LEU A 346 -2.15 5.88 -7.82
N HIS A 347 -3.00 6.21 -6.85
CA HIS A 347 -2.83 5.77 -5.46
C HIS A 347 -2.78 4.25 -5.35
N ARG A 348 -3.68 3.53 -6.03
CA ARG A 348 -3.78 2.07 -6.01
C ARG A 348 -2.60 1.38 -6.69
N VAL A 349 -2.06 1.94 -7.76
CA VAL A 349 -1.06 1.26 -8.62
C VAL A 349 0.38 1.67 -8.34
N SER A 350 0.64 2.80 -7.66
CA SER A 350 1.99 3.36 -7.48
C SER A 350 2.92 2.51 -6.62
N PHE A 351 2.38 1.55 -5.88
CA PHE A 351 3.14 0.69 -4.93
C PHE A 351 3.42 -0.71 -5.43
N ARG A 352 3.01 -1.00 -6.63
CA ARG A 352 3.27 -2.32 -7.19
C ARG A 352 4.73 -2.43 -7.54
N SER A 353 5.35 -3.50 -7.08
CA SER A 353 6.70 -3.86 -7.52
C SER A 353 6.74 -3.81 -9.05
N LYS A 354 7.70 -3.07 -9.60
CA LYS A 354 7.98 -3.07 -11.03
C LYS A 354 8.73 -4.34 -11.47
N GLU A 355 8.85 -5.34 -10.59
CA GLU A 355 9.44 -6.61 -11.00
C GLU A 355 8.61 -7.21 -12.13
N GLU A 356 9.27 -7.54 -13.22
CA GLU A 356 8.66 -8.29 -14.31
C GLU A 356 8.27 -9.67 -13.77
N GLN A 357 7.01 -9.80 -13.36
CA GLN A 357 6.47 -11.06 -12.87
C GLN A 357 5.90 -11.85 -14.05
N GLU A 358 6.52 -12.98 -14.38
CA GLU A 358 5.92 -13.97 -15.26
C GLU A 358 5.05 -14.91 -14.45
N ILE A 359 3.84 -15.23 -14.96
CA ILE A 359 2.89 -16.13 -14.29
C ILE A 359 2.70 -17.39 -15.12
N PHE A 360 3.14 -18.52 -14.57
CA PHE A 360 2.86 -19.85 -15.12
C PHE A 360 1.68 -20.47 -14.38
N GLY A 361 0.49 -20.20 -14.89
CA GLY A 361 -0.75 -20.45 -14.18
C GLY A 361 -1.44 -21.75 -14.56
N PHE A 362 -1.82 -22.55 -13.56
CA PHE A 362 -2.68 -23.72 -13.74
C PHE A 362 -4.11 -23.35 -13.28
N ALA A 363 -5.06 -23.35 -14.25
CA ALA A 363 -6.44 -22.94 -14.03
C ALA A 363 -7.35 -24.15 -13.80
N PHE A 364 -7.78 -24.39 -12.57
CA PHE A 364 -8.75 -25.43 -12.22
C PHE A 364 -9.92 -24.91 -11.38
N ASP A 365 -10.27 -23.65 -11.61
CA ASP A 365 -11.44 -22.96 -11.05
C ASP A 365 -12.77 -23.40 -11.70
N HIS A 366 -12.73 -24.43 -12.53
CA HIS A 366 -13.88 -25.02 -13.21
C HIS A 366 -14.80 -25.72 -12.17
N ARG A 367 -16.06 -25.28 -12.09
CA ARG A 367 -17.07 -25.83 -11.16
C ARG A 367 -18.06 -26.68 -11.93
N LYS A 368 -18.82 -26.07 -12.85
CA LYS A 368 -19.84 -26.76 -13.64
C LYS A 368 -19.26 -27.91 -14.45
N GLN A 369 -18.16 -27.71 -15.16
CA GLN A 369 -17.57 -28.73 -16.04
C GLN A 369 -17.06 -29.96 -15.27
N LEU A 370 -16.53 -29.76 -14.06
CA LEU A 370 -16.12 -30.88 -13.20
C LEU A 370 -17.32 -31.57 -12.55
N ALA A 371 -18.38 -30.82 -12.21
CA ALA A 371 -19.63 -31.38 -11.72
C ALA A 371 -20.33 -32.22 -12.80
N ASP A 372 -20.45 -31.69 -14.03
CA ASP A 372 -21.01 -32.41 -15.17
C ASP A 372 -20.21 -33.70 -15.46
N LEU A 373 -18.86 -33.65 -15.29
CA LEU A 373 -18.01 -34.82 -15.45
C LEU A 373 -18.24 -35.86 -14.35
N ALA A 374 -18.32 -35.45 -13.10
CA ALA A 374 -18.62 -36.35 -11.99
C ALA A 374 -19.99 -37.03 -12.16
N GLU A 375 -21.02 -36.25 -12.52
CA GLU A 375 -22.36 -36.79 -12.81
C GLU A 375 -22.34 -37.81 -13.94
N MET A 376 -21.60 -37.54 -15.02
CA MET A 376 -21.46 -38.44 -16.18
C MET A 376 -20.93 -39.84 -15.78
N TYR A 377 -20.07 -39.91 -14.77
CA TYR A 377 -19.50 -41.17 -14.27
C TYR A 377 -20.18 -41.69 -13.01
N GLY A 378 -21.26 -41.03 -12.53
CA GLY A 378 -22.01 -41.43 -11.35
C GLY A 378 -21.27 -41.18 -10.02
N GLU A 379 -20.29 -40.28 -10.03
CA GLU A 379 -19.46 -39.95 -8.87
C GLU A 379 -20.02 -38.78 -8.06
N GLY A 380 -19.69 -38.74 -6.77
CA GLY A 380 -20.10 -37.67 -5.86
C GLY A 380 -19.21 -36.41 -6.02
N LEU A 381 -19.78 -35.24 -5.70
CA LEU A 381 -19.07 -33.94 -5.79
C LEU A 381 -17.82 -33.86 -4.90
N SER A 382 -17.74 -34.66 -3.81
CA SER A 382 -16.55 -34.76 -2.96
C SER A 382 -15.30 -35.21 -3.72
N LYS A 383 -15.48 -36.01 -4.78
CA LYS A 383 -14.38 -36.47 -5.66
C LYS A 383 -13.71 -35.31 -6.39
N ILE A 384 -14.42 -34.20 -6.63
CA ILE A 384 -13.87 -32.98 -7.24
C ILE A 384 -12.92 -32.30 -6.24
N THR A 385 -13.28 -32.23 -4.97
CA THR A 385 -12.42 -31.66 -3.91
C THR A 385 -11.11 -32.45 -3.79
N GLU A 386 -11.17 -33.78 -3.83
CA GLU A 386 -9.98 -34.65 -3.83
C GLU A 386 -9.12 -34.43 -5.09
N LEU A 387 -9.74 -34.32 -6.26
CA LEU A 387 -9.06 -34.02 -7.51
C LEU A 387 -8.31 -32.70 -7.45
N LYS A 388 -8.90 -31.64 -6.91
CA LYS A 388 -8.26 -30.33 -6.76
C LYS A 388 -7.04 -30.36 -5.83
N LYS A 389 -7.07 -31.18 -4.76
CA LYS A 389 -5.88 -31.46 -3.95
C LYS A 389 -4.76 -32.16 -4.74
N LEU A 390 -5.12 -33.08 -5.61
CA LEU A 390 -4.15 -33.74 -6.50
C LEU A 390 -3.54 -32.76 -7.50
N PHE A 391 -4.32 -31.79 -7.99
CA PHE A 391 -3.81 -30.73 -8.84
C PHE A 391 -2.75 -29.88 -8.14
N ILE A 392 -2.96 -29.49 -6.88
CA ILE A 392 -1.94 -28.79 -6.08
C ILE A 392 -0.65 -29.63 -5.97
N ARG A 393 -0.76 -30.90 -5.58
CA ARG A 393 0.41 -31.80 -5.51
C ARG A 393 1.15 -31.92 -6.86
N SER A 394 0.39 -31.91 -7.97
CA SER A 394 0.98 -31.96 -9.31
C SER A 394 1.77 -30.66 -9.62
N VAL A 395 1.27 -29.51 -9.20
CA VAL A 395 1.98 -28.23 -9.32
C VAL A 395 3.25 -28.27 -8.48
N GLU A 396 3.18 -28.68 -7.20
CA GLU A 396 4.34 -28.78 -6.30
C GLU A 396 5.43 -29.70 -6.89
N ASN A 397 5.05 -30.89 -7.36
CA ASN A 397 5.97 -31.82 -8.02
C ASN A 397 6.61 -31.23 -9.29
N THR A 398 5.86 -30.42 -10.02
CA THR A 398 6.35 -29.76 -11.25
C THR A 398 7.35 -28.67 -10.91
N ILE A 399 7.07 -27.86 -9.89
CA ILE A 399 7.99 -26.83 -9.38
C ILE A 399 9.33 -27.47 -8.99
N GLU A 400 9.29 -28.52 -8.19
CA GLU A 400 10.49 -29.23 -7.73
C GLU A 400 11.26 -29.84 -8.91
N LYS A 401 10.56 -30.55 -9.80
CA LYS A 401 11.17 -31.23 -10.94
C LYS A 401 11.83 -30.29 -11.95
N LEU A 402 11.21 -29.12 -12.20
CA LEU A 402 11.66 -28.15 -13.20
C LEU A 402 12.41 -26.95 -12.59
N ASN A 403 12.53 -26.91 -11.24
CA ASN A 403 13.16 -25.81 -10.50
C ASN A 403 12.59 -24.43 -10.89
N ILE A 404 11.25 -24.32 -10.92
CA ILE A 404 10.56 -23.08 -11.24
C ILE A 404 10.51 -22.20 -9.98
N PRO A 405 10.84 -20.89 -10.06
CA PRO A 405 10.70 -19.98 -8.91
C PRO A 405 9.24 -19.92 -8.44
N GLU A 406 8.98 -20.08 -7.14
CA GLU A 406 7.61 -20.06 -6.59
C GLU A 406 6.85 -18.78 -6.92
N LYS A 407 7.53 -17.64 -7.00
CA LYS A 407 6.94 -16.35 -7.37
C LYS A 407 6.33 -16.32 -8.78
N ASN A 408 6.74 -17.23 -9.66
CA ASN A 408 6.23 -17.33 -11.03
C ASN A 408 5.05 -18.31 -11.15
N ILE A 409 4.69 -18.99 -10.07
CA ILE A 409 3.60 -19.96 -10.07
C ILE A 409 2.26 -19.25 -9.85
N GLY A 410 1.29 -19.58 -10.69
CA GLY A 410 -0.08 -19.13 -10.55
C GLY A 410 -1.08 -20.28 -10.49
N VAL A 411 -2.17 -20.09 -9.76
CA VAL A 411 -3.32 -20.99 -9.79
C VAL A 411 -4.61 -20.19 -9.87
N LEU A 412 -5.56 -20.68 -10.68
CA LEU A 412 -6.96 -20.24 -10.59
C LEU A 412 -7.77 -21.33 -9.92
N ILE A 413 -8.40 -21.02 -8.80
CA ILE A 413 -9.09 -21.97 -7.95
C ILE A 413 -10.34 -21.34 -7.34
N ASP A 414 -11.44 -22.09 -7.28
CA ASP A 414 -12.74 -21.65 -6.75
C ASP A 414 -12.93 -21.99 -5.26
N ASP A 415 -13.92 -21.37 -4.65
CA ASP A 415 -14.31 -21.61 -3.27
C ASP A 415 -15.15 -22.88 -3.10
N THR A 416 -15.97 -23.23 -4.12
CA THR A 416 -17.02 -24.24 -4.00
C THR A 416 -16.46 -25.65 -3.80
N TYR A 417 -15.43 -26.02 -4.55
CA TYR A 417 -14.77 -27.32 -4.47
C TYR A 417 -13.28 -27.25 -4.19
N GLY A 418 -12.73 -26.04 -4.13
CA GLY A 418 -11.30 -25.79 -4.00
C GLY A 418 -10.86 -25.29 -2.61
N GLU A 419 -11.77 -25.15 -1.64
CA GLU A 419 -11.46 -24.60 -0.32
C GLU A 419 -10.31 -25.32 0.39
N ASP A 420 -10.33 -26.66 0.45
CA ASP A 420 -9.25 -27.44 1.05
C ASP A 420 -7.91 -27.24 0.34
N ALA A 421 -7.93 -27.11 -0.99
CA ALA A 421 -6.74 -26.87 -1.79
C ALA A 421 -6.21 -25.43 -1.59
N LEU A 422 -7.10 -24.42 -1.48
CA LEU A 422 -6.73 -23.04 -1.10
C LEU A 422 -6.06 -23.00 0.27
N ASN A 423 -6.64 -23.69 1.26
CA ASN A 423 -6.06 -23.75 2.61
C ASN A 423 -4.68 -24.40 2.63
N SER A 424 -4.43 -25.41 1.77
CA SER A 424 -3.13 -26.09 1.70
C SER A 424 -2.00 -25.22 1.14
N ILE A 425 -2.34 -24.14 0.43
CA ILE A 425 -1.36 -23.22 -0.19
C ILE A 425 -1.37 -21.81 0.44
N ALA A 426 -2.05 -21.64 1.57
CA ALA A 426 -2.23 -20.32 2.20
C ALA A 426 -0.91 -19.62 2.58
N GLU A 427 0.17 -20.38 2.82
CA GLU A 427 1.49 -19.85 3.16
C GLU A 427 2.45 -19.77 1.95
N LYS A 428 1.99 -20.17 0.76
CA LYS A 428 2.81 -20.14 -0.46
C LYS A 428 2.86 -18.73 -1.06
N ALA A 429 3.99 -18.37 -1.64
CA ALA A 429 4.16 -17.12 -2.38
C ALA A 429 3.62 -17.22 -3.84
N TRP A 430 2.55 -17.98 -4.04
CA TRP A 430 1.94 -18.18 -5.36
C TRP A 430 0.97 -17.07 -5.71
N TRP A 431 0.84 -16.77 -6.98
CA TRP A 431 -0.22 -15.92 -7.51
C TRP A 431 -1.54 -16.71 -7.52
N ILE A 432 -2.51 -16.31 -6.71
CA ILE A 432 -3.79 -17.04 -6.53
C ILE A 432 -4.93 -16.20 -7.07
N GLY A 433 -5.54 -16.63 -8.16
CA GLY A 433 -6.77 -16.04 -8.69
C GLY A 433 -8.01 -16.83 -8.28
N ARG A 434 -9.06 -16.12 -7.82
CA ARG A 434 -10.33 -16.72 -7.37
C ARG A 434 -11.50 -16.18 -8.18
N PRO A 435 -12.34 -17.04 -8.78
CA PRO A 435 -13.46 -16.64 -9.61
C PRO A 435 -14.63 -16.11 -8.77
N VAL A 436 -15.32 -15.11 -9.29
CA VAL A 436 -16.53 -14.56 -8.68
C VAL A 436 -17.78 -14.74 -9.54
N GLU A 437 -17.61 -15.02 -10.83
CA GLU A 437 -18.71 -15.19 -11.76
C GLU A 437 -19.47 -16.50 -11.56
N LEU A 438 -20.78 -16.47 -11.77
CA LEU A 438 -21.59 -17.68 -11.95
C LEU A 438 -21.25 -18.29 -13.31
N PRO A 439 -20.77 -19.56 -13.36
CA PRO A 439 -20.33 -20.17 -14.61
C PRO A 439 -21.38 -20.13 -15.71
N GLY A 440 -21.01 -19.61 -16.89
CA GLY A 440 -21.86 -19.56 -18.09
C GLY A 440 -22.97 -18.50 -18.04
N SER A 441 -23.02 -17.63 -17.03
CA SER A 441 -24.06 -16.58 -16.96
C SER A 441 -23.84 -15.50 -18.02
N ARG A 442 -24.90 -15.18 -18.77
CA ARG A 442 -24.98 -14.06 -19.72
C ARG A 442 -26.41 -13.53 -19.76
N PRO A 443 -26.71 -12.36 -19.18
CA PRO A 443 -25.80 -11.40 -18.55
C PRO A 443 -25.02 -11.95 -17.34
N LEU A 444 -23.86 -11.36 -17.08
CA LEU A 444 -22.99 -11.70 -15.95
C LEU A 444 -23.75 -11.68 -14.63
N LYS A 445 -23.58 -12.74 -13.84
CA LYS A 445 -24.03 -12.84 -12.45
C LYS A 445 -22.88 -13.29 -11.58
N PHE A 446 -22.85 -12.83 -10.34
CA PHE A 446 -21.88 -13.32 -9.35
C PHE A 446 -22.42 -14.57 -8.65
N GLU A 447 -21.51 -15.45 -8.27
CA GLU A 447 -21.83 -16.69 -7.55
C GLU A 447 -22.04 -16.40 -6.06
N GLY A 448 -23.06 -17.04 -5.48
CA GLY A 448 -23.43 -16.91 -4.07
C GLY A 448 -24.56 -15.91 -3.84
N GLN A 449 -24.95 -15.78 -2.56
CA GLN A 449 -26.05 -14.92 -2.12
C GLN A 449 -25.58 -13.58 -1.52
N GLN A 450 -24.30 -13.46 -1.21
CA GLN A 450 -23.72 -12.26 -0.62
C GLN A 450 -23.47 -11.19 -1.69
N SER A 451 -23.46 -9.92 -1.29
CA SER A 451 -22.95 -8.87 -2.16
C SER A 451 -21.47 -9.11 -2.46
N ILE A 452 -21.03 -8.73 -3.65
CA ILE A 452 -19.62 -8.94 -4.04
C ILE A 452 -18.66 -8.22 -3.07
N GLY A 453 -18.98 -7.02 -2.62
CA GLY A 453 -18.17 -6.28 -1.65
C GLY A 453 -18.02 -7.03 -0.33
N SER A 454 -19.11 -7.58 0.23
CA SER A 454 -19.05 -8.38 1.47
C SER A 454 -18.25 -9.68 1.29
N LYS A 455 -18.34 -10.31 0.12
CA LYS A 455 -17.58 -11.52 -0.19
C LYS A 455 -16.07 -11.23 -0.20
N LEU A 456 -15.65 -10.16 -0.85
CA LEU A 456 -14.24 -9.79 -0.96
C LEU A 456 -13.60 -9.42 0.39
N GLN A 457 -14.35 -8.86 1.32
CA GLN A 457 -13.84 -8.54 2.67
C GLN A 457 -13.33 -9.78 3.44
N SER A 458 -13.78 -10.97 3.10
CA SER A 458 -13.32 -12.22 3.74
C SER A 458 -12.12 -12.86 3.02
N TRP A 459 -11.69 -12.33 1.89
CA TRP A 459 -10.58 -12.88 1.12
C TRP A 459 -9.24 -12.28 1.54
N PRO A 460 -8.13 -13.06 1.50
CA PRO A 460 -6.78 -12.50 1.63
C PRO A 460 -6.50 -11.47 0.55
N LEU A 461 -5.93 -10.32 0.91
CA LEU A 461 -5.60 -9.24 -0.04
C LEU A 461 -4.59 -9.66 -1.12
N SER A 462 -3.79 -10.70 -0.86
CA SER A 462 -2.87 -11.30 -1.83
C SER A 462 -3.58 -12.07 -2.95
N HIS A 463 -4.88 -12.39 -2.79
CA HIS A 463 -5.63 -13.09 -3.81
C HIS A 463 -6.17 -12.12 -4.86
N VAL A 464 -6.08 -12.52 -6.13
CA VAL A 464 -6.60 -11.76 -7.27
C VAL A 464 -8.04 -12.17 -7.56
N VAL A 465 -8.92 -11.20 -7.66
CA VAL A 465 -10.33 -11.43 -8.04
C VAL A 465 -10.40 -11.68 -9.54
N LYS A 466 -10.81 -12.87 -9.94
CA LYS A 466 -10.98 -13.22 -11.35
C LYS A 466 -12.44 -13.17 -11.76
N CYS A 467 -12.73 -12.57 -12.90
CA CYS A 467 -14.08 -12.58 -13.47
C CYS A 467 -14.06 -12.87 -14.97
N LEU A 468 -14.66 -14.00 -15.35
CA LEU A 468 -14.93 -14.31 -16.74
C LEU A 468 -16.29 -13.72 -17.13
N PHE A 469 -16.32 -13.03 -18.27
CA PHE A 469 -17.58 -12.57 -18.86
C PHE A 469 -17.53 -12.68 -20.40
N TYR A 470 -18.72 -12.88 -20.98
CA TYR A 470 -18.89 -12.93 -22.42
C TYR A 470 -19.26 -11.56 -22.94
N TYR A 471 -18.56 -11.07 -23.96
CA TYR A 471 -18.85 -9.73 -24.51
C TYR A 471 -18.47 -9.68 -26.01
N HIS A 472 -19.34 -9.07 -26.80
CA HIS A 472 -19.09 -8.77 -28.19
C HIS A 472 -19.56 -7.35 -28.54
N PRO A 473 -18.85 -6.59 -29.40
CA PRO A 473 -19.29 -5.25 -29.81
C PRO A 473 -20.69 -5.21 -30.42
N ASP A 474 -21.09 -6.27 -31.13
CA ASP A 474 -22.39 -6.43 -31.80
C ASP A 474 -23.49 -7.01 -30.88
N ASP A 475 -23.23 -7.24 -29.62
CA ASP A 475 -24.29 -7.57 -28.65
C ASP A 475 -25.34 -6.45 -28.61
N SER A 476 -26.60 -6.80 -28.28
CA SER A 476 -27.63 -5.79 -28.10
C SER A 476 -27.23 -4.77 -27.03
N ASP A 477 -27.64 -3.52 -27.21
CA ASP A 477 -27.30 -2.44 -26.25
C ASP A 477 -27.79 -2.77 -24.83
N GLU A 478 -28.93 -3.44 -24.69
CA GLU A 478 -29.44 -3.90 -23.39
C GLU A 478 -28.47 -4.90 -22.73
N LEU A 479 -27.95 -5.87 -23.48
CA LEU A 479 -27.03 -6.86 -22.97
C LEU A 479 -25.68 -6.24 -22.62
N LYS A 480 -25.13 -5.39 -23.51
CA LYS A 480 -23.89 -4.64 -23.24
C LYS A 480 -23.99 -3.84 -21.95
N THR A 481 -25.08 -3.06 -21.81
CA THR A 481 -25.31 -2.23 -20.62
C THR A 481 -25.33 -3.07 -19.34
N LYS A 482 -26.01 -4.23 -19.33
CA LYS A 482 -26.07 -5.12 -18.18
C LYS A 482 -24.70 -5.73 -17.85
N GLN A 483 -23.93 -6.13 -18.85
CA GLN A 483 -22.57 -6.66 -18.69
C GLN A 483 -21.64 -5.59 -18.11
N GLU A 484 -21.61 -4.42 -18.72
CA GLU A 484 -20.78 -3.28 -18.32
C GLU A 484 -21.07 -2.83 -16.88
N GLN A 485 -22.35 -2.73 -16.51
CA GLN A 485 -22.76 -2.39 -15.14
C GLN A 485 -22.25 -3.40 -14.12
N LYS A 486 -22.32 -4.71 -14.43
CA LYS A 486 -21.85 -5.75 -13.54
C LYS A 486 -20.32 -5.78 -13.41
N VAL A 487 -19.59 -5.57 -14.49
CA VAL A 487 -18.13 -5.45 -14.43
C VAL A 487 -17.72 -4.19 -13.66
N LYS A 488 -18.44 -3.07 -13.85
CA LYS A 488 -18.19 -1.82 -13.10
C LYS A 488 -18.47 -1.99 -11.59
N GLU A 489 -19.54 -2.69 -11.22
CA GLU A 489 -19.83 -3.06 -9.81
C GLU A 489 -18.66 -3.86 -9.19
N LEU A 490 -18.14 -4.84 -9.92
CA LEU A 490 -16.99 -5.63 -9.48
C LEU A 490 -15.72 -4.79 -9.35
N TYR A 491 -15.45 -3.95 -10.33
CA TYR A 491 -14.27 -3.08 -10.33
C TYR A 491 -14.25 -2.17 -9.10
N PHE A 492 -15.38 -1.53 -8.78
CA PHE A 492 -15.46 -0.71 -7.57
C PHE A 492 -15.35 -1.53 -6.28
N ALA A 493 -15.91 -2.75 -6.24
CA ALA A 493 -15.74 -3.63 -5.09
C ALA A 493 -14.26 -4.01 -4.88
N CYS A 494 -13.51 -4.26 -5.95
CA CYS A 494 -12.07 -4.53 -5.87
C CYS A 494 -11.28 -3.31 -5.41
N ILE A 495 -11.60 -2.10 -5.90
CA ILE A 495 -10.98 -0.86 -5.43
C ILE A 495 -11.20 -0.68 -3.92
N GLN A 496 -12.44 -0.81 -3.46
CA GLN A 496 -12.79 -0.61 -2.05
C GLN A 496 -12.18 -1.67 -1.12
N SER A 497 -12.05 -2.91 -1.59
CA SER A 497 -11.46 -3.99 -0.80
C SER A 497 -9.94 -4.09 -0.90
N GLY A 498 -9.31 -3.36 -1.83
CA GLY A 498 -7.86 -3.39 -2.08
C GLY A 498 -7.36 -4.57 -2.93
N HIS A 499 -8.26 -5.41 -3.47
CA HIS A 499 -7.88 -6.56 -4.28
C HIS A 499 -7.50 -6.16 -5.72
N GLN A 500 -6.59 -6.93 -6.32
CA GLN A 500 -6.35 -6.88 -7.75
C GLN A 500 -7.50 -7.55 -8.52
N LEU A 501 -7.78 -7.06 -9.73
CA LEU A 501 -8.81 -7.58 -10.62
C LEU A 501 -8.19 -8.16 -11.89
N LEU A 502 -8.50 -9.43 -12.17
CA LEU A 502 -8.25 -10.10 -13.46
C LEU A 502 -9.56 -10.21 -14.22
N LEU A 503 -9.68 -9.49 -15.33
CA LEU A 503 -10.83 -9.62 -16.25
C LEU A 503 -10.51 -10.60 -17.38
N GLU A 504 -11.32 -11.66 -17.48
CA GLU A 504 -11.26 -12.65 -18.54
C GLU A 504 -12.37 -12.40 -19.55
N VAL A 505 -11.99 -11.98 -20.77
CA VAL A 505 -12.93 -11.67 -21.86
C VAL A 505 -12.97 -12.82 -22.83
N ILE A 506 -14.17 -13.34 -23.08
CA ILE A 506 -14.40 -14.36 -24.12
C ILE A 506 -15.52 -13.86 -25.04
N PRO A 507 -15.23 -13.64 -26.34
CA PRO A 507 -16.27 -13.45 -27.33
C PRO A 507 -17.17 -14.69 -27.42
N PRO A 508 -18.51 -14.51 -27.45
CA PRO A 508 -19.43 -15.62 -27.55
C PRO A 508 -19.26 -16.38 -28.87
N SER A 509 -19.46 -17.70 -28.84
CA SER A 509 -19.22 -18.59 -29.98
C SER A 509 -20.16 -18.40 -31.16
N GLU A 510 -21.27 -17.70 -30.99
CA GLU A 510 -22.19 -17.31 -32.06
C GLU A 510 -21.67 -16.23 -33.01
N TYR A 511 -20.58 -15.56 -32.66
CA TYR A 511 -19.93 -14.55 -33.48
C TYR A 511 -18.63 -15.09 -34.10
N GLU A 512 -18.35 -14.69 -35.34
CA GLU A 512 -17.05 -14.95 -35.93
C GLU A 512 -15.95 -14.11 -35.28
N MET A 513 -14.83 -14.75 -34.95
CA MET A 513 -13.67 -14.06 -34.37
C MET A 513 -12.90 -13.35 -35.48
N ASP A 514 -12.77 -12.03 -35.36
CA ASP A 514 -11.85 -11.22 -36.15
C ASP A 514 -10.73 -10.59 -35.30
N GLU A 515 -9.81 -9.93 -35.97
CA GLU A 515 -8.61 -9.38 -35.33
C GLU A 515 -8.88 -8.11 -34.52
N GLU A 516 -10.03 -7.45 -34.71
CA GLU A 516 -10.39 -6.15 -34.10
C GLU A 516 -11.26 -6.30 -32.84
N ILE A 517 -11.89 -7.47 -32.62
CA ILE A 517 -12.86 -7.67 -31.53
C ILE A 517 -12.22 -7.41 -30.17
N ILE A 518 -11.13 -8.11 -29.85
CA ILE A 518 -10.50 -7.98 -28.52
C ILE A 518 -9.96 -6.57 -28.27
N PRO A 519 -9.18 -5.94 -29.17
CA PRO A 519 -8.77 -4.54 -28.99
C PRO A 519 -9.95 -3.59 -28.78
N THR A 520 -11.05 -3.76 -29.52
CA THR A 520 -12.28 -2.95 -29.41
C THR A 520 -12.93 -3.13 -28.04
N VAL A 521 -13.01 -4.36 -27.55
CA VAL A 521 -13.57 -4.66 -26.22
C VAL A 521 -12.72 -4.02 -25.12
N LEU A 522 -11.40 -4.19 -25.15
CA LEU A 522 -10.52 -3.58 -24.16
C LEU A 522 -10.67 -2.06 -24.13
N LYS A 523 -10.64 -1.44 -25.32
CA LYS A 523 -10.86 0.00 -25.45
C LYS A 523 -12.19 0.43 -24.84
N ARG A 524 -13.29 -0.31 -25.11
CA ARG A 524 -14.61 -0.03 -24.54
C ARG A 524 -14.61 -0.02 -23.03
N PHE A 525 -13.96 -0.99 -22.36
CA PHE A 525 -13.90 -1.04 -20.91
C PHE A 525 -13.01 0.07 -20.33
N TYR A 526 -11.93 0.43 -20.99
CA TYR A 526 -11.14 1.62 -20.61
C TYR A 526 -11.91 2.93 -20.79
N ASP A 527 -12.71 3.09 -21.86
CA ASP A 527 -13.58 4.25 -22.06
C ASP A 527 -14.68 4.35 -20.97
N LEU A 528 -15.02 3.24 -20.31
CA LEU A 528 -15.89 3.18 -19.14
C LEU A 528 -15.17 3.43 -17.81
N GLU A 529 -13.86 3.79 -17.87
CA GLU A 529 -12.98 4.01 -16.72
C GLU A 529 -12.72 2.75 -15.89
N ILE A 530 -12.89 1.57 -16.48
CA ILE A 530 -12.57 0.29 -15.85
C ILE A 530 -11.15 -0.09 -16.23
N LYS A 531 -10.23 -0.02 -15.25
CA LYS A 531 -8.79 -0.32 -15.39
C LYS A 531 -8.44 -1.54 -14.56
N PRO A 532 -8.61 -2.76 -15.10
CA PRO A 532 -8.26 -3.98 -14.36
C PRO A 532 -6.75 -4.09 -14.21
N ASP A 533 -6.31 -4.81 -13.20
CA ASP A 533 -4.88 -5.04 -12.96
C ASP A 533 -4.29 -6.01 -13.98
N TRP A 534 -5.09 -6.97 -14.39
CA TRP A 534 -4.75 -8.02 -15.33
C TRP A 534 -5.85 -8.23 -16.35
N TRP A 535 -5.46 -8.52 -17.59
CA TRP A 535 -6.35 -9.08 -18.59
C TRP A 535 -6.06 -10.56 -18.80
N LYS A 536 -7.08 -11.35 -19.06
CA LYS A 536 -6.94 -12.73 -19.52
C LYS A 536 -7.64 -12.88 -20.86
N LEU A 537 -6.86 -13.19 -21.89
CA LEU A 537 -7.30 -13.10 -23.29
C LEU A 537 -7.11 -14.40 -24.04
N PRO A 538 -7.95 -14.69 -25.08
CA PRO A 538 -7.76 -15.82 -25.97
C PRO A 538 -6.48 -15.68 -26.80
N ALA A 539 -6.13 -16.73 -27.53
CA ALA A 539 -5.08 -16.69 -28.53
C ALA A 539 -5.36 -15.61 -29.58
N LEU A 540 -4.39 -14.74 -29.81
CA LEU A 540 -4.46 -13.62 -30.75
C LEU A 540 -3.38 -13.75 -31.82
N LYS A 541 -3.62 -13.16 -32.99
CA LYS A 541 -2.61 -12.99 -34.03
C LYS A 541 -1.73 -11.78 -33.79
N ASP A 542 -0.57 -11.69 -34.46
CA ASP A 542 0.38 -10.58 -34.29
C ASP A 542 -0.29 -9.20 -34.40
N LYS A 543 -1.18 -8.96 -35.38
CA LYS A 543 -1.87 -7.68 -35.55
C LYS A 543 -2.70 -7.29 -34.31
N SER A 544 -3.48 -8.23 -33.78
CA SER A 544 -4.30 -8.00 -32.59
C SER A 544 -3.41 -7.74 -31.35
N TRP A 545 -2.26 -8.40 -31.23
CA TRP A 545 -1.32 -8.17 -30.13
C TRP A 545 -0.73 -6.77 -30.15
N VAL A 546 -0.40 -6.23 -31.34
CA VAL A 546 0.04 -4.83 -31.49
C VAL A 546 -1.05 -3.89 -30.96
N GLN A 547 -2.28 -4.05 -31.45
CA GLN A 547 -3.40 -3.20 -31.06
C GLN A 547 -3.74 -3.32 -29.57
N VAL A 548 -3.75 -4.53 -28.99
CA VAL A 548 -3.94 -4.76 -27.55
C VAL A 548 -2.86 -4.05 -26.74
N SER A 549 -1.60 -4.16 -27.16
CA SER A 549 -0.49 -3.47 -26.48
C SER A 549 -0.64 -1.96 -26.53
N ASP A 550 -1.00 -1.41 -27.68
CA ASP A 550 -1.22 0.02 -27.88
C ASP A 550 -2.38 0.55 -27.02
N VAL A 551 -3.51 -0.18 -26.99
CA VAL A 551 -4.66 0.18 -26.17
C VAL A 551 -4.29 0.17 -24.69
N ILE A 552 -3.70 -0.91 -24.18
CA ILE A 552 -3.35 -1.00 -22.75
C ILE A 552 -2.35 0.11 -22.38
N ASN A 553 -1.26 0.27 -23.13
CA ASN A 553 -0.24 1.27 -22.81
C ASN A 553 -0.76 2.71 -22.88
N SER A 554 -1.73 2.97 -23.76
CA SER A 554 -2.32 4.32 -23.90
C SER A 554 -3.31 4.66 -22.79
N TYR A 555 -4.08 3.70 -22.31
CA TYR A 555 -5.14 3.92 -21.31
C TYR A 555 -4.70 3.64 -19.87
N ASP A 556 -3.84 2.65 -19.68
CA ASP A 556 -3.36 2.23 -18.37
C ASP A 556 -1.94 1.64 -18.43
N PRO A 557 -0.89 2.48 -18.45
CA PRO A 557 0.51 2.04 -18.43
C PRO A 557 0.90 1.32 -17.13
N HIS A 558 0.00 1.25 -16.15
CA HIS A 558 0.17 0.55 -14.87
C HIS A 558 -0.50 -0.83 -14.84
N CYS A 559 -1.16 -1.26 -15.92
CA CYS A 559 -1.68 -2.62 -16.04
C CYS A 559 -0.52 -3.62 -15.85
N GLN A 560 -0.73 -4.64 -15.01
CA GLN A 560 0.29 -5.66 -14.73
C GLN A 560 0.59 -6.51 -15.97
N GLY A 561 -0.40 -6.71 -16.83
CA GLY A 561 -0.23 -7.38 -18.11
C GLY A 561 -1.38 -8.31 -18.50
N VAL A 562 -1.09 -9.11 -19.51
CA VAL A 562 -2.03 -10.06 -20.10
C VAL A 562 -1.60 -11.50 -19.81
N LEU A 563 -2.55 -12.32 -19.36
CA LEU A 563 -2.40 -13.77 -19.23
C LEU A 563 -3.18 -14.48 -20.34
N LEU A 564 -2.54 -15.44 -20.99
CA LEU A 564 -3.20 -16.23 -22.04
C LEU A 564 -4.10 -17.33 -21.46
N LEU A 565 -5.21 -17.58 -22.11
CA LEU A 565 -6.10 -18.70 -21.82
C LEU A 565 -6.01 -19.80 -22.91
N GLY A 566 -6.37 -21.04 -22.53
CA GLY A 566 -6.23 -22.19 -23.44
C GLY A 566 -7.50 -22.59 -24.19
N LEU A 567 -8.72 -22.21 -23.74
CA LEU A 567 -10.04 -22.53 -24.30
C LEU A 567 -10.24 -24.00 -24.68
N SER A 568 -9.60 -24.95 -24.00
CA SER A 568 -9.60 -26.38 -24.33
C SER A 568 -8.99 -26.71 -25.69
N ALA A 569 -8.19 -25.81 -26.28
CA ALA A 569 -7.49 -26.07 -27.52
C ALA A 569 -6.44 -27.17 -27.33
N PRO A 570 -6.08 -27.92 -28.40
CA PRO A 570 -4.97 -28.87 -28.37
C PRO A 570 -3.66 -28.20 -27.90
N ILE A 571 -2.81 -28.98 -27.24
CA ILE A 571 -1.56 -28.45 -26.63
C ILE A 571 -0.64 -27.76 -27.64
N ASP A 572 -0.59 -28.26 -28.88
CA ASP A 572 0.23 -27.66 -29.94
C ASP A 572 -0.31 -26.29 -30.36
N THR A 573 -1.63 -26.13 -30.48
CA THR A 573 -2.27 -24.83 -30.76
C THR A 573 -1.99 -23.83 -29.64
N VAL A 574 -2.05 -24.28 -28.37
CA VAL A 574 -1.70 -23.43 -27.22
C VAL A 574 -0.22 -23.03 -27.28
N ARG A 575 0.67 -23.95 -27.62
CA ARG A 575 2.11 -23.68 -27.77
C ARG A 575 2.39 -22.65 -28.87
N GLU A 576 1.73 -22.75 -30.00
CA GLU A 576 1.83 -21.77 -31.09
C GLU A 576 1.37 -20.39 -30.64
N SER A 577 0.23 -20.30 -29.95
CA SER A 577 -0.28 -19.02 -29.43
C SER A 577 0.66 -18.38 -28.42
N PHE A 578 1.32 -19.17 -27.58
CA PHE A 578 2.36 -18.69 -26.65
C PHE A 578 3.57 -18.13 -27.39
N SER A 579 4.00 -18.80 -28.45
CA SER A 579 5.14 -18.36 -29.27
C SER A 579 4.87 -17.01 -29.96
N VAL A 580 3.63 -16.73 -30.31
CA VAL A 580 3.22 -15.41 -30.83
C VAL A 580 3.21 -14.37 -29.71
N ALA A 581 2.55 -14.67 -28.60
CA ALA A 581 2.37 -13.75 -27.47
C ALA A 581 3.68 -13.35 -26.78
N ALA A 582 4.64 -14.28 -26.69
CA ALA A 582 5.96 -14.04 -26.05
C ALA A 582 6.79 -12.95 -26.73
N LYS A 583 6.42 -12.49 -27.91
CA LYS A 583 7.07 -11.34 -28.58
C LYS A 583 6.66 -9.99 -27.98
N TYR A 584 5.61 -9.96 -27.16
CA TYR A 584 4.99 -8.74 -26.64
C TYR A 584 5.17 -8.65 -25.13
N ASN A 585 5.86 -7.61 -24.66
CA ASN A 585 6.16 -7.41 -23.23
C ASN A 585 4.92 -7.29 -22.33
N ILE A 586 3.76 -6.96 -22.90
CA ILE A 586 2.50 -6.91 -22.17
C ILE A 586 1.98 -8.30 -21.79
N CYS A 587 2.37 -9.35 -22.51
CA CYS A 587 2.06 -10.73 -22.15
C CYS A 587 2.99 -11.18 -21.02
N LYS A 588 2.43 -11.49 -19.87
CA LYS A 588 3.15 -11.88 -18.65
C LYS A 588 2.99 -13.37 -18.33
N GLY A 589 2.51 -14.16 -19.26
CA GLY A 589 2.38 -15.59 -19.08
C GLY A 589 1.00 -16.13 -19.44
N PHE A 590 0.58 -17.16 -18.73
CA PHE A 590 -0.65 -17.89 -19.06
C PHE A 590 -1.36 -18.42 -17.81
N THR A 591 -2.67 -18.69 -17.96
CA THR A 591 -3.45 -19.47 -17.02
C THR A 591 -4.29 -20.48 -17.81
N VAL A 592 -3.79 -21.71 -17.93
CA VAL A 592 -4.37 -22.79 -18.75
C VAL A 592 -4.95 -23.87 -17.86
N GLY A 593 -6.11 -24.39 -18.21
CA GLY A 593 -6.85 -25.37 -17.42
C GLY A 593 -7.13 -26.65 -18.17
N ARG A 594 -8.30 -26.74 -18.82
CA ARG A 594 -8.83 -27.97 -19.44
C ARG A 594 -7.89 -28.63 -20.45
N THR A 595 -7.12 -27.87 -21.20
CA THR A 595 -6.08 -28.40 -22.09
C THR A 595 -5.10 -29.32 -21.34
N ILE A 596 -4.83 -29.04 -20.05
CA ILE A 596 -3.89 -29.81 -19.23
C ILE A 596 -4.62 -30.92 -18.47
N PHE A 597 -5.73 -30.61 -17.79
CA PHE A 597 -6.30 -31.50 -16.80
C PHE A 597 -7.49 -32.34 -17.28
N TYR A 598 -8.10 -32.06 -18.44
CA TYR A 598 -9.38 -32.70 -18.80
C TYR A 598 -9.28 -34.22 -18.88
N GLU A 599 -8.29 -34.78 -19.59
CA GLU A 599 -8.12 -36.24 -19.68
C GLU A 599 -7.71 -36.87 -18.33
N PRO A 600 -6.77 -36.30 -17.53
CA PRO A 600 -6.52 -36.78 -16.17
C PRO A 600 -7.76 -36.76 -15.27
N ALA A 601 -8.56 -35.68 -15.33
CA ALA A 601 -9.80 -35.57 -14.53
C ALA A 601 -10.81 -36.63 -14.93
N LYS A 602 -10.96 -36.91 -16.23
CA LYS A 602 -11.81 -37.97 -16.75
C LYS A 602 -11.38 -39.35 -16.24
N LEU A 603 -10.07 -39.65 -16.29
CA LEU A 603 -9.53 -40.88 -15.74
C LEU A 603 -9.74 -41.02 -14.24
N TRP A 604 -9.67 -39.93 -13.51
CA TRP A 604 -9.93 -39.89 -12.06
C TRP A 604 -11.39 -40.16 -11.71
N MET A 605 -12.33 -39.74 -12.57
CA MET A 605 -13.77 -39.93 -12.37
C MET A 605 -14.24 -41.34 -12.83
N GLN A 606 -13.46 -42.05 -13.65
CA GLN A 606 -13.67 -43.47 -14.00
C GLN A 606 -13.30 -44.40 -12.84
#